data_a2ff3391387e979ece7339365d677577
#
_entry.id   a2ff3391387e979ece7339365d677577
#
_cell.length_a   1.000
_cell.length_b   1.000
_cell.length_c   1.000
_cell.angle_alpha   90.00
_cell.angle_beta   90.00
_cell.angle_gamma   90.00
#
_symmetry.space_group_name_H-M   'P 1'
#
loop_
_entity.id
_entity.type
_entity.pdbx_description
1 polymer ?
#
loop_
_entity_poly.entity_id
_entity_poly.type
_entity_poly.pdbx_seq_one_letter_code
_entity_poly.pdbx_strand_id
1 'polypeptide(L)'
;MTVFFICAGILGLLTVVLGLKVARLRGAKRVSLGDGGDKDLQTAIRAHGNLIEWAPICLLLIWLTHGPYGDRSVAILAVILTVGRLCHAGGLLGFVPSGRVIGAVASAFVLAFASIELILAGLGVRLF
;
A
#
# COMPACT_ATOMS: atom_id res chain seq x y z
N MET A 1 -9.30 -15.99 4.24
CA MET A 1 -9.74 -14.80 3.40
C MET A 1 -10.29 -13.60 4.17
N THR A 2 -10.95 -13.78 5.32
CA THR A 2 -11.57 -12.65 6.09
C THR A 2 -10.58 -11.51 6.39
N VAL A 3 -9.37 -11.83 6.87
CA VAL A 3 -8.34 -10.82 7.16
C VAL A 3 -7.94 -10.04 5.91
N PHE A 4 -7.80 -10.73 4.77
CA PHE A 4 -7.48 -10.09 3.48
C PHE A 4 -8.56 -9.06 3.08
N PHE A 5 -9.84 -9.41 3.18
CA PHE A 5 -10.92 -8.48 2.82
C PHE A 5 -10.93 -7.25 3.71
N ILE A 6 -10.70 -7.42 5.02
CA ILE A 6 -10.59 -6.29 5.95
C ILE A 6 -9.41 -5.39 5.57
N CYS A 7 -8.23 -5.97 5.33
CA CYS A 7 -7.02 -5.25 4.93
C CYS A 7 -7.22 -4.48 3.61
N ALA A 8 -7.79 -5.13 2.60
CA ALA A 8 -8.10 -4.50 1.31
C ALA A 8 -9.09 -3.33 1.48
N GLY A 9 -10.12 -3.51 2.31
CA GLY A 9 -11.09 -2.46 2.64
C GLY A 9 -10.43 -1.25 3.32
N ILE A 10 -9.53 -1.50 4.31
CA ILE A 10 -8.77 -0.43 4.99
C ILE A 10 -7.92 0.34 3.98
N LEU A 11 -7.21 -0.35 3.08
CA LEU A 11 -6.38 0.31 2.07
C LEU A 11 -7.22 1.10 1.05
N GLY A 12 -8.39 0.58 0.68
CA GLY A 12 -9.35 1.30 -0.15
C GLY A 12 -9.83 2.60 0.52
N LEU A 13 -10.22 2.54 1.79
CA LEU A 13 -10.61 3.73 2.56
C LEU A 13 -9.45 4.72 2.73
N LEU A 14 -8.25 4.23 2.98
CA LEU A 14 -7.05 5.08 3.04
C LEU A 14 -6.82 5.81 1.71
N THR A 15 -7.03 5.14 0.58
CA THR A 15 -6.94 5.76 -0.75
C THR A 15 -7.93 6.92 -0.90
N VAL A 16 -9.19 6.71 -0.48
CA VAL A 16 -10.21 7.77 -0.50
C VAL A 16 -9.80 8.94 0.40
N VAL A 17 -9.39 8.67 1.63
CA VAL A 17 -8.98 9.72 2.60
C VAL A 17 -7.82 10.56 2.06
N LEU A 18 -6.78 9.92 1.51
CA LEU A 18 -5.64 10.64 0.94
C LEU A 18 -6.02 11.41 -0.33
N GLY A 19 -6.87 10.84 -1.18
CA GLY A 19 -7.39 11.52 -2.38
C GLY A 19 -8.21 12.76 -2.02
N LEU A 20 -9.10 12.66 -1.04
CA LEU A 20 -9.87 13.80 -0.53
C LEU A 20 -8.97 14.87 0.08
N LYS A 21 -7.90 14.49 0.80
CA LYS A 21 -6.90 15.44 1.29
C LYS A 21 -6.24 16.22 0.16
N VAL A 22 -5.84 15.55 -0.93
CA VAL A 22 -5.29 16.22 -2.12
C VAL A 22 -6.30 17.18 -2.73
N ALA A 23 -7.54 16.74 -2.94
CA ALA A 23 -8.60 17.57 -3.52
C ALA A 23 -8.87 18.82 -2.68
N ARG A 24 -8.95 18.66 -1.35
CA ARG A 24 -9.15 19.78 -0.42
C ARG A 24 -8.00 20.79 -0.47
N LEU A 25 -6.75 20.32 -0.47
CA LEU A 25 -5.59 21.20 -0.55
C LEU A 25 -5.53 21.93 -1.90
N ARG A 26 -5.85 21.26 -3.02
CA ARG A 26 -5.96 21.91 -4.32
C ARG A 26 -6.97 23.05 -4.33
N GLY A 27 -8.15 22.83 -3.79
CA GLY A 27 -9.18 23.86 -3.67
C GLY A 27 -8.73 25.05 -2.81
N ALA A 28 -8.16 24.77 -1.63
CA ALA A 28 -7.69 25.82 -0.73
C ALA A 28 -6.55 26.66 -1.31
N LYS A 29 -5.65 26.03 -2.08
CA LYS A 29 -4.47 26.70 -2.67
C LYS A 29 -4.71 27.17 -4.11
N ARG A 30 -5.89 26.93 -4.67
CA ARG A 30 -6.27 27.26 -6.06
C ARG A 30 -5.31 26.71 -7.12
N VAL A 31 -4.82 25.47 -6.88
CA VAL A 31 -3.91 24.75 -7.78
C VAL A 31 -4.67 23.63 -8.48
N SER A 32 -4.95 23.78 -9.78
CA SER A 32 -5.70 22.78 -10.56
C SER A 32 -4.87 21.55 -10.93
N LEU A 33 -3.60 21.72 -11.31
CA LEU A 33 -2.67 20.68 -11.72
C LEU A 33 -1.29 20.87 -11.07
N GLY A 34 -0.55 19.76 -10.90
CA GLY A 34 0.75 19.81 -10.24
C GLY A 34 0.61 20.11 -8.75
N ASP A 35 1.65 20.62 -8.13
CA ASP A 35 1.70 21.01 -6.72
C ASP A 35 1.77 22.53 -6.50
N GLY A 36 1.94 23.30 -7.58
CA GLY A 36 2.07 24.76 -7.53
C GLY A 36 3.26 25.25 -6.68
N GLY A 37 4.25 24.40 -6.43
CA GLY A 37 5.38 24.69 -5.55
C GLY A 37 5.04 24.60 -4.05
N ASP A 38 3.84 24.17 -3.69
CA ASP A 38 3.39 24.03 -2.30
C ASP A 38 3.80 22.67 -1.72
N LYS A 39 4.60 22.70 -0.65
CA LYS A 39 5.15 21.49 -0.01
C LYS A 39 4.09 20.59 0.61
N ASP A 40 3.02 21.15 1.20
CA ASP A 40 1.97 20.35 1.81
C ASP A 40 1.17 19.62 0.75
N LEU A 41 0.84 20.32 -0.35
CA LEU A 41 0.14 19.70 -1.48
C LEU A 41 1.03 18.64 -2.15
N GLN A 42 2.31 18.92 -2.37
CA GLN A 42 3.28 17.96 -2.91
C GLN A 42 3.33 16.69 -2.04
N THR A 43 3.42 16.86 -0.72
CA THR A 43 3.45 15.74 0.24
C THR A 43 2.18 14.91 0.18
N ALA A 44 1.01 15.55 0.13
CA ALA A 44 -0.28 14.87 0.03
C ALA A 44 -0.40 14.10 -1.29
N ILE A 45 0.00 14.70 -2.42
CA ILE A 45 0.05 14.04 -3.73
C ILE A 45 0.96 12.82 -3.69
N ARG A 46 2.15 12.92 -3.09
CA ARG A 46 3.08 11.79 -2.97
C ARG A 46 2.57 10.69 -2.06
N ALA A 47 1.87 11.03 -0.97
CA ALA A 47 1.28 10.04 -0.08
C ALA A 47 0.18 9.23 -0.79
N HIS A 48 -0.72 9.91 -1.50
CA HIS A 48 -1.77 9.27 -2.29
C HIS A 48 -1.18 8.47 -3.46
N GLY A 49 -0.30 9.09 -4.27
CA GLY A 49 0.32 8.44 -5.43
C GLY A 49 1.09 7.18 -5.04
N ASN A 50 1.91 7.23 -4.01
CA ASN A 50 2.67 6.07 -3.57
C ASN A 50 1.76 4.91 -3.07
N LEU A 51 0.62 5.21 -2.46
CA LEU A 51 -0.34 4.18 -2.07
C LEU A 51 -0.93 3.48 -3.29
N ILE A 52 -1.38 4.22 -4.29
CA ILE A 52 -2.00 3.65 -5.50
C ILE A 52 -0.98 2.99 -6.45
N GLU A 53 0.29 3.35 -6.37
CA GLU A 53 1.37 2.70 -7.11
C GLU A 53 1.66 1.29 -6.57
N TRP A 54 1.59 1.06 -5.27
CA TRP A 54 2.02 -0.18 -4.62
C TRP A 54 0.87 -1.09 -4.17
N ALA A 55 -0.18 -0.54 -3.58
CA ALA A 55 -1.20 -1.36 -2.93
C ALA A 55 -1.96 -2.27 -3.91
N PRO A 56 -2.37 -1.84 -5.11
CA PRO A 56 -3.14 -2.69 -6.02
C PRO A 56 -2.37 -3.93 -6.48
N ILE A 57 -1.11 -3.77 -6.89
CA ILE A 57 -0.31 -4.90 -7.34
C ILE A 57 0.03 -5.84 -6.19
N CYS A 58 0.35 -5.32 -5.00
CA CYS A 58 0.58 -6.16 -3.83
C CYS A 58 -0.67 -6.96 -3.46
N LEU A 59 -1.85 -6.32 -3.41
CA LEU A 59 -3.11 -7.01 -3.12
C LEU A 59 -3.44 -8.08 -4.15
N LEU A 60 -3.22 -7.80 -5.44
CA LEU A 60 -3.43 -8.79 -6.49
C LEU A 60 -2.54 -10.02 -6.30
N LEU A 61 -1.22 -9.82 -6.09
CA LEU A 61 -0.30 -10.94 -5.90
C LEU A 61 -0.60 -11.71 -4.61
N ILE A 62 -0.88 -11.02 -3.50
CA ILE A 62 -1.31 -11.66 -2.24
C ILE A 62 -2.55 -12.52 -2.47
N TRP A 63 -3.55 -12.02 -3.20
CA TRP A 63 -4.76 -12.79 -3.49
C TRP A 63 -4.47 -14.06 -4.31
N LEU A 64 -3.57 -13.97 -5.29
CA LEU A 64 -3.17 -15.10 -6.11
C LEU A 64 -2.40 -16.18 -5.33
N THR A 65 -1.70 -15.84 -4.24
CA THR A 65 -1.02 -16.82 -3.39
C THR A 65 -1.98 -17.70 -2.60
N HIS A 66 -3.27 -17.36 -2.53
CA HIS A 66 -4.27 -18.15 -1.82
C HIS A 66 -4.37 -19.60 -2.33
N GLY A 67 -4.36 -19.81 -3.65
CA GLY A 67 -4.44 -21.14 -4.25
C GLY A 67 -3.31 -22.08 -3.81
N PRO A 68 -2.04 -21.71 -3.99
CA PRO A 68 -0.91 -22.56 -3.63
C PRO A 68 -0.57 -22.59 -2.14
N TYR A 69 -0.80 -21.49 -1.37
CA TYR A 69 -0.30 -21.33 0.01
C TYR A 69 -1.39 -21.09 1.07
N GLY A 70 -2.64 -20.93 0.65
CA GLY A 70 -3.81 -20.87 1.53
C GLY A 70 -3.97 -19.56 2.30
N ASP A 71 -4.94 -19.55 3.21
CA ASP A 71 -5.40 -18.37 3.96
C ASP A 71 -4.33 -17.77 4.88
N ARG A 72 -3.40 -18.57 5.39
CA ARG A 72 -2.41 -18.10 6.37
C ARG A 72 -1.38 -17.17 5.72
N SER A 73 -0.81 -17.57 4.58
CA SER A 73 0.13 -16.71 3.82
C SER A 73 -0.54 -15.40 3.42
N VAL A 74 -1.72 -15.49 2.82
CA VAL A 74 -2.53 -14.34 2.43
C VAL A 74 -2.78 -13.38 3.60
N ALA A 75 -3.18 -13.90 4.77
CA ALA A 75 -3.46 -13.09 5.94
C ALA A 75 -2.21 -12.34 6.45
N ILE A 76 -1.08 -13.05 6.56
CA ILE A 76 0.18 -12.46 7.04
C ILE A 76 0.64 -11.34 6.10
N LEU A 77 0.70 -11.61 4.79
CA LEU A 77 1.15 -10.63 3.81
C LEU A 77 0.21 -9.41 3.73
N ALA A 78 -1.10 -9.62 3.82
CA ALA A 78 -2.08 -8.54 3.83
C ALA A 78 -1.94 -7.62 5.05
N VAL A 79 -1.70 -8.19 6.24
CA VAL A 79 -1.46 -7.39 7.46
C VAL A 79 -0.16 -6.61 7.35
N ILE A 80 0.95 -7.22 6.92
CA ILE A 80 2.24 -6.55 6.74
C ILE A 80 2.09 -5.38 5.74
N LEU A 81 1.43 -5.61 4.61
CA LEU A 81 1.17 -4.57 3.63
C LEU A 81 0.37 -3.42 4.25
N THR A 82 -0.74 -3.73 4.91
CA THR A 82 -1.66 -2.71 5.45
C THR A 82 -0.98 -1.85 6.50
N VAL A 83 -0.31 -2.47 7.48
CA VAL A 83 0.45 -1.74 8.50
C VAL A 83 1.55 -0.91 7.85
N GLY A 84 2.30 -1.48 6.90
CA GLY A 84 3.32 -0.77 6.14
C GLY A 84 2.76 0.46 5.42
N ARG A 85 1.61 0.36 4.76
CA ARG A 85 0.99 1.49 4.05
C ARG A 85 0.48 2.57 4.98
N LEU A 86 -0.09 2.20 6.12
CA LEU A 86 -0.49 3.16 7.17
C LEU A 86 0.73 3.90 7.74
N CYS A 87 1.81 3.17 8.07
CA CYS A 87 3.06 3.77 8.52
C CYS A 87 3.66 4.71 7.46
N HIS A 88 3.68 4.29 6.18
CA HIS A 88 4.21 5.10 5.09
C HIS A 88 3.45 6.42 4.92
N ALA A 89 2.12 6.36 4.86
CA ALA A 89 1.28 7.54 4.77
C ALA A 89 1.45 8.45 5.99
N GLY A 90 1.44 7.87 7.20
CA GLY A 90 1.69 8.60 8.45
C GLY A 90 3.08 9.24 8.50
N GLY A 91 4.11 8.57 7.95
CA GLY A 91 5.47 9.11 7.86
C GLY A 91 5.58 10.29 6.90
N LEU A 92 4.92 10.23 5.74
CA LEU A 92 4.86 11.35 4.80
C LEU A 92 4.08 12.54 5.37
N LEU A 93 3.03 12.28 6.13
CA LEU A 93 2.20 13.32 6.75
C LEU A 93 2.76 13.85 8.08
N GLY A 94 3.93 13.34 8.52
CA GLY A 94 4.61 13.82 9.73
C GLY A 94 4.11 13.22 11.05
N PHE A 95 3.22 12.22 11.02
CA PHE A 95 2.66 11.60 12.24
C PHE A 95 3.50 10.43 12.78
N VAL A 96 4.26 9.74 11.91
CA VAL A 96 5.01 8.53 12.28
C VAL A 96 6.49 8.72 11.96
N PRO A 97 7.37 8.86 12.96
CA PRO A 97 8.82 8.92 12.71
C PRO A 97 9.31 7.70 11.94
N SER A 98 10.14 7.90 10.91
CA SER A 98 10.65 6.83 10.04
C SER A 98 9.59 6.00 9.31
N GLY A 99 8.31 6.30 9.46
CA GLY A 99 7.19 5.54 8.87
C GLY A 99 7.29 5.41 7.35
N ARG A 100 7.82 6.43 6.68
CA ARG A 100 8.08 6.40 5.23
C ARG A 100 9.02 5.26 4.83
N VAL A 101 10.13 5.09 5.55
CA VAL A 101 11.12 4.04 5.26
C VAL A 101 10.55 2.67 5.63
N ILE A 102 9.98 2.55 6.83
CA ILE A 102 9.37 1.29 7.30
C ILE A 102 8.32 0.80 6.31
N GLY A 103 7.42 1.66 5.90
CA GLY A 103 6.36 1.31 4.97
C GLY A 103 6.85 0.99 3.55
N ALA A 104 7.89 1.66 3.08
CA ALA A 104 8.51 1.34 1.79
C ALA A 104 9.15 -0.05 1.82
N VAL A 105 9.94 -0.36 2.86
CA VAL A 105 10.57 -1.67 3.04
C VAL A 105 9.53 -2.77 3.19
N ALA A 106 8.49 -2.57 4.02
CA ALA A 106 7.42 -3.55 4.18
C ALA A 106 6.71 -3.88 2.86
N SER A 107 6.41 -2.86 2.05
CA SER A 107 5.74 -3.08 0.76
C SER A 107 6.64 -3.76 -0.28
N ALA A 108 7.92 -3.39 -0.33
CA ALA A 108 8.90 -4.04 -1.19
C ALA A 108 9.08 -5.51 -0.81
N PHE A 109 9.15 -5.80 0.50
CA PHE A 109 9.20 -7.16 1.01
C PHE A 109 7.97 -7.97 0.59
N VAL A 110 6.77 -7.45 0.83
CA VAL A 110 5.51 -8.14 0.46
C VAL A 110 5.46 -8.41 -1.04
N LEU A 111 5.79 -7.42 -1.86
CA LEU A 111 5.78 -7.57 -3.31
C LEU A 111 6.77 -8.64 -3.77
N ALA A 112 8.01 -8.58 -3.28
CA ALA A 112 9.05 -9.55 -3.65
C ALA A 112 8.69 -10.96 -3.17
N PHE A 113 8.23 -11.10 -1.93
CA PHE A 113 7.89 -12.40 -1.35
C PHE A 113 6.71 -13.06 -2.08
N ALA A 114 5.60 -12.33 -2.29
CA ALA A 114 4.46 -12.85 -3.03
C ALA A 114 4.83 -13.20 -4.49
N SER A 115 5.70 -12.41 -5.13
CA SER A 115 6.20 -12.71 -6.47
C SER A 115 7.00 -14.02 -6.50
N ILE A 116 7.89 -14.23 -5.53
CA ILE A 116 8.68 -15.46 -5.42
C ILE A 116 7.76 -16.66 -5.17
N GLU A 117 6.81 -16.55 -4.23
CA GLU A 117 5.81 -17.61 -3.98
C GLU A 117 5.11 -18.03 -5.27
N LEU A 118 4.64 -17.06 -6.06
CA LEU A 118 3.92 -17.35 -7.31
C LEU A 118 4.80 -17.95 -8.40
N ILE A 119 6.05 -17.49 -8.54
CA ILE A 119 7.01 -18.07 -9.48
C ILE A 119 7.28 -19.55 -9.12
N LEU A 120 7.56 -19.83 -7.86
CA LEU A 120 7.82 -21.19 -7.38
C LEU A 120 6.60 -22.10 -7.56
N ALA A 121 5.40 -21.59 -7.24
CA ALA A 121 4.16 -22.32 -7.48
C ALA A 121 3.95 -22.65 -8.97
N GLY A 122 4.26 -21.71 -9.86
CA GLY A 122 4.21 -21.92 -11.31
C GLY A 122 5.22 -22.96 -11.82
N LEU A 123 6.35 -23.12 -11.11
CA LEU A 123 7.36 -24.16 -11.37
C LEU A 123 7.04 -25.50 -10.69
N GLY A 124 5.91 -25.63 -10.01
CA GLY A 124 5.53 -26.83 -9.27
C GLY A 124 6.28 -27.02 -7.94
N VAL A 125 7.00 -26.01 -7.46
CA VAL A 125 7.75 -26.01 -6.19
C VAL A 125 6.94 -25.27 -5.14
N ARG A 126 6.84 -25.84 -3.93
CA ARG A 126 6.22 -25.17 -2.77
C ARG A 126 7.27 -24.84 -1.72
N LEU A 127 7.18 -23.67 -1.11
CA LEU A 127 8.11 -23.26 -0.04
C LEU A 127 7.80 -23.96 1.28
N PHE A 128 6.53 -24.33 1.53
CA PHE A 128 6.04 -25.01 2.76
C PHE A 128 4.68 -25.66 2.51
#